data_907613bba75eca6436495b335962c717
#
_entry.id   907613bba75eca6436495b335962c717
#
_cell.length_a   1.000
_cell.length_b   1.000
_cell.length_c   1.000
_cell.angle_alpha   90.00
_cell.angle_beta   90.00
_cell.angle_gamma   90.00
#
_symmetry.space_group_name_H-M   'P 1'
#
loop_
_entity.id
_entity.type
_entity.pdbx_description
1 polymer ?
#
loop_
_entity_poly.entity_id
_entity_poly.type
_entity_poly.pdbx_seq_one_letter_code
_entity_poly.pdbx_strand_id
1 'polypeptide(L)'
;MAFAAGASAQLVEDGLIGYWSFDPGKVSGKTIKDGTGNNDAQIVGAVALVGGIIGDAVEFDGNEANFVSVDNPASFDFNLSFSWSAWINTVAGGTVIAKSEGPGTDGQGPKTLFVSGGVLTWDTGWIDQFGGIAAVADGEWHHVGVTVEIVDGDDPIQFYVDGELDQLGHMNVDEFPPNDAELVMIGLDGRADLEFPPFTGLIDEVGIYDRVLTEDEMAQNAAATTGLAVEARGKTTTTWASLKSGR
;
A
#
# COMPACT_ATOMS: atom_id res chain seq x y z
N MET A 1 1.86 -16.41 -37.95
CA MET A 1 2.03 -16.59 -36.51
C MET A 1 1.19 -15.53 -35.84
N ALA A 2 0.12 -15.92 -35.16
CA ALA A 2 -0.67 -14.96 -34.37
C ALA A 2 0.07 -14.73 -33.05
N PHE A 3 0.49 -13.51 -32.79
CA PHE A 3 0.92 -13.11 -31.46
C PHE A 3 -0.34 -13.17 -30.57
N ALA A 4 -0.35 -14.07 -29.60
CA ALA A 4 -1.28 -13.96 -28.49
C ALA A 4 -0.97 -12.62 -27.80
N ALA A 5 -1.91 -11.69 -27.79
CA ALA A 5 -1.85 -10.55 -26.90
C ALA A 5 -1.81 -11.15 -25.48
N GLY A 6 -0.70 -11.01 -24.78
CA GLY A 6 -0.60 -11.40 -23.39
C GLY A 6 -1.70 -10.66 -22.63
N ALA A 7 -2.48 -11.34 -21.82
CA ALA A 7 -3.36 -10.67 -20.88
C ALA A 7 -2.48 -9.78 -20.00
N SER A 8 -2.82 -8.50 -19.89
CA SER A 8 -2.20 -7.60 -18.91
C SER A 8 -2.42 -8.21 -17.53
N ALA A 9 -1.37 -8.35 -16.74
CA ALA A 9 -1.52 -8.76 -15.36
C ALA A 9 -2.36 -7.71 -14.64
N GLN A 10 -3.38 -8.16 -13.93
CA GLN A 10 -4.27 -7.32 -13.14
C GLN A 10 -3.88 -7.45 -11.67
N LEU A 11 -4.13 -6.39 -10.91
CA LEU A 11 -3.97 -6.41 -9.47
C LEU A 11 -4.79 -7.55 -8.85
N VAL A 12 -4.30 -8.16 -7.78
CA VAL A 12 -5.03 -9.13 -6.98
C VAL A 12 -6.18 -8.41 -6.28
N GLU A 13 -7.43 -8.85 -6.50
CA GLU A 13 -8.62 -8.24 -5.91
C GLU A 13 -9.12 -8.98 -4.67
N ASP A 14 -8.81 -10.29 -4.55
CA ASP A 14 -9.24 -11.10 -3.41
C ASP A 14 -8.56 -10.65 -2.12
N GLY A 15 -9.37 -10.30 -1.12
CA GLY A 15 -8.89 -9.76 0.17
C GLY A 15 -8.46 -8.29 0.13
N LEU A 16 -8.58 -7.59 -0.99
CA LEU A 16 -8.22 -6.17 -1.10
C LEU A 16 -9.25 -5.30 -0.38
N ILE A 17 -8.85 -4.63 0.70
CA ILE A 17 -9.71 -3.80 1.55
C ILE A 17 -9.44 -2.29 1.43
N GLY A 18 -8.34 -1.89 0.82
CA GLY A 18 -8.04 -0.50 0.48
C GLY A 18 -7.08 -0.43 -0.69
N TYR A 19 -7.31 0.52 -1.61
CA TYR A 19 -6.46 0.72 -2.78
C TYR A 19 -6.48 2.16 -3.28
N TRP A 20 -5.31 2.77 -3.38
CA TRP A 20 -5.14 4.16 -3.81
C TRP A 20 -4.09 4.24 -4.92
N SER A 21 -4.57 4.53 -6.15
CA SER A 21 -3.73 4.64 -7.35
C SER A 21 -3.27 6.06 -7.66
N PHE A 22 -3.79 7.06 -6.96
CA PHE A 22 -3.50 8.50 -7.16
C PHE A 22 -3.77 9.05 -8.57
N ASP A 23 -4.34 8.25 -9.43
CA ASP A 23 -4.59 8.54 -10.83
C ASP A 23 -5.50 9.75 -11.10
N PRO A 24 -5.40 10.38 -12.28
CA PRO A 24 -6.38 11.35 -12.74
C PRO A 24 -7.80 10.78 -12.70
N GLY A 25 -8.72 11.52 -12.04
CA GLY A 25 -10.10 11.09 -11.85
C GLY A 25 -10.33 10.26 -10.57
N LYS A 26 -9.29 9.80 -9.90
CA LYS A 26 -9.35 9.24 -8.54
C LYS A 26 -9.10 10.32 -7.48
N VAL A 27 -8.45 11.41 -7.83
CA VAL A 27 -8.19 12.53 -6.93
C VAL A 27 -9.11 13.71 -7.27
N SER A 28 -9.80 14.25 -6.26
CA SER A 28 -10.65 15.42 -6.37
C SER A 28 -10.40 16.38 -5.21
N GLY A 29 -9.75 17.51 -5.50
CA GLY A 29 -9.27 18.40 -4.44
C GLY A 29 -8.23 17.71 -3.57
N LYS A 30 -8.55 17.48 -2.29
CA LYS A 30 -7.70 16.73 -1.35
C LYS A 30 -8.15 15.29 -1.12
N THR A 31 -9.26 14.86 -1.70
CA THR A 31 -9.80 13.52 -1.53
C THR A 31 -9.26 12.59 -2.59
N ILE A 32 -8.68 11.47 -2.16
CA ILE A 32 -8.24 10.35 -2.98
C ILE A 32 -9.30 9.24 -2.84
N LYS A 33 -9.86 8.80 -3.95
CA LYS A 33 -10.86 7.75 -3.96
C LYS A 33 -10.22 6.38 -3.77
N ASP A 34 -10.71 5.65 -2.78
CA ASP A 34 -10.42 4.24 -2.64
C ASP A 34 -11.02 3.43 -3.80
N GLY A 35 -10.20 2.61 -4.44
CA GLY A 35 -10.62 1.72 -5.51
C GLY A 35 -11.62 0.66 -5.05
N THR A 36 -11.59 0.24 -3.78
CA THR A 36 -12.57 -0.69 -3.19
C THR A 36 -13.89 0.01 -2.82
N GLY A 37 -13.85 1.34 -2.66
CA GLY A 37 -15.02 2.20 -2.48
C GLY A 37 -15.47 2.44 -1.04
N ASN A 38 -14.69 2.03 -0.04
CA ASN A 38 -15.06 2.12 1.38
C ASN A 38 -14.17 3.05 2.21
N ASN A 39 -12.95 3.30 1.77
CA ASN A 39 -11.88 3.90 2.57
C ASN A 39 -11.18 5.03 1.80
N ASP A 40 -11.93 6.07 1.42
CA ASP A 40 -11.34 7.26 0.80
C ASP A 40 -10.20 7.81 1.68
N ALA A 41 -9.24 8.48 1.08
CA ALA A 41 -8.13 9.08 1.79
C ALA A 41 -8.04 10.59 1.53
N GLN A 42 -7.36 11.31 2.41
CA GLN A 42 -7.20 12.75 2.36
C GLN A 42 -5.72 13.13 2.25
N ILE A 43 -5.42 14.01 1.32
CA ILE A 43 -4.13 14.69 1.27
C ILE A 43 -4.07 15.69 2.43
N VAL A 44 -3.11 15.51 3.32
CA VAL A 44 -2.77 16.45 4.38
C VAL A 44 -1.55 17.25 3.93
N GLY A 45 -1.58 18.57 4.17
CA GLY A 45 -0.49 19.45 3.75
C GLY A 45 -0.47 19.74 2.24
N ALA A 46 0.72 19.70 1.66
CA ALA A 46 1.01 20.10 0.28
C ALA A 46 1.86 19.04 -0.45
N VAL A 47 1.24 17.88 -0.73
CA VAL A 47 1.86 16.86 -1.59
C VAL A 47 1.58 17.17 -3.07
N ALA A 48 2.49 16.82 -3.95
CA ALA A 48 2.31 16.94 -5.39
C ALA A 48 1.82 15.62 -6.00
N LEU A 49 1.05 15.71 -7.07
CA LEU A 49 0.75 14.59 -7.95
C LEU A 49 1.61 14.74 -9.19
N VAL A 50 2.35 13.70 -9.53
CA VAL A 50 3.29 13.68 -10.65
C VAL A 50 3.14 12.37 -11.42
N GLY A 51 3.76 12.23 -12.59
CA GLY A 51 3.72 10.97 -13.33
C GLY A 51 4.30 9.82 -12.52
N GLY A 52 3.54 8.73 -12.36
CA GLY A 52 3.85 7.53 -11.61
C GLY A 52 4.33 6.37 -12.47
N ILE A 53 4.38 5.19 -11.87
CA ILE A 53 4.65 3.92 -12.60
C ILE A 53 3.41 3.52 -13.41
N ILE A 54 2.22 3.76 -12.85
CA ILE A 54 0.92 3.60 -13.52
C ILE A 54 0.17 4.92 -13.32
N GLY A 55 -0.07 5.68 -14.39
CA GLY A 55 -0.77 6.97 -14.27
C GLY A 55 0.00 8.03 -13.48
N ASP A 56 -0.55 8.49 -12.35
CA ASP A 56 0.05 9.48 -11.47
C ASP A 56 0.38 8.89 -10.09
N ALA A 57 1.43 9.41 -9.46
CA ALA A 57 1.90 9.07 -8.11
C ALA A 57 1.84 10.29 -7.19
N VAL A 58 1.94 10.07 -5.90
CA VAL A 58 2.16 11.12 -4.89
C VAL A 58 3.66 11.32 -4.69
N GLU A 59 4.10 12.58 -4.77
CA GLU A 59 5.45 13.01 -4.41
C GLU A 59 5.48 13.53 -2.97
N PHE A 60 6.32 12.92 -2.14
CA PHE A 60 6.59 13.31 -0.76
C PHE A 60 7.96 13.97 -0.65
N ASP A 61 8.03 15.05 0.11
CA ASP A 61 9.22 15.91 0.25
C ASP A 61 9.99 15.68 1.57
N GLY A 62 9.63 14.66 2.35
CA GLY A 62 10.22 14.38 3.65
C GLY A 62 9.73 15.31 4.77
N ASN A 63 8.64 16.07 4.53
CA ASN A 63 8.07 16.96 5.53
C ASN A 63 6.90 16.28 6.25
N GLU A 64 6.97 16.19 7.59
CA GLU A 64 5.95 15.58 8.44
C GLU A 64 4.54 16.20 8.31
N ALA A 65 4.44 17.42 7.79
CA ALA A 65 3.16 18.06 7.53
C ALA A 65 2.48 17.58 6.23
N ASN A 66 3.19 16.78 5.41
CA ASN A 66 2.77 16.36 4.06
C ASN A 66 2.63 14.84 3.99
N PHE A 67 1.40 14.34 4.07
CA PHE A 67 1.10 12.90 4.05
C PHE A 67 -0.31 12.63 3.50
N VAL A 68 -0.65 11.36 3.34
CA VAL A 68 -2.02 10.93 3.02
C VAL A 68 -2.59 10.19 4.23
N SER A 69 -3.80 10.58 4.65
CA SER A 69 -4.53 9.97 5.77
C SER A 69 -5.77 9.25 5.28
N VAL A 70 -5.97 8.00 5.67
CA VAL A 70 -7.17 7.23 5.31
C VAL A 70 -8.32 7.57 6.23
N ASP A 71 -9.52 7.85 5.65
CA ASP A 71 -10.67 8.39 6.37
C ASP A 71 -11.31 7.42 7.39
N ASN A 72 -11.16 6.10 7.18
CA ASN A 72 -11.80 5.07 8.02
C ASN A 72 -10.79 4.04 8.56
N PRO A 73 -9.92 4.44 9.50
CA PRO A 73 -8.85 3.57 9.98
C PRO A 73 -9.36 2.31 10.70
N ALA A 74 -10.57 2.34 11.27
CA ALA A 74 -11.18 1.18 11.93
C ALA A 74 -11.52 0.02 10.97
N SER A 75 -11.52 0.26 9.65
CA SER A 75 -11.66 -0.79 8.64
C SER A 75 -10.43 -1.71 8.53
N PHE A 76 -9.32 -1.35 9.15
CA PHE A 76 -8.04 -2.04 9.01
C PHE A 76 -7.62 -2.62 10.36
N ASP A 77 -7.97 -3.89 10.58
CA ASP A 77 -7.58 -4.64 11.78
C ASP A 77 -6.29 -5.43 11.52
N PHE A 78 -5.16 -4.82 11.88
CA PHE A 78 -3.83 -5.45 11.77
C PHE A 78 -3.43 -6.29 12.99
N ASN A 79 -4.40 -6.73 13.79
CA ASN A 79 -4.25 -7.84 14.75
C ASN A 79 -4.61 -9.19 14.10
N LEU A 80 -5.12 -9.18 12.90
CA LEU A 80 -5.33 -10.34 12.04
C LEU A 80 -4.26 -10.36 10.96
N SER A 81 -4.11 -11.47 10.27
CA SER A 81 -3.16 -11.59 9.15
C SER A 81 -3.50 -10.62 8.03
N PHE A 82 -2.48 -9.97 7.45
CA PHE A 82 -2.64 -8.94 6.44
C PHE A 82 -1.48 -8.90 5.45
N SER A 83 -1.65 -8.11 4.40
CA SER A 83 -0.56 -7.76 3.48
C SER A 83 -0.67 -6.31 3.03
N TRP A 84 0.47 -5.66 2.86
CA TRP A 84 0.58 -4.33 2.26
C TRP A 84 1.47 -4.39 1.04
N SER A 85 1.13 -3.60 0.02
CA SER A 85 1.99 -3.42 -1.15
C SER A 85 1.92 -1.99 -1.66
N ALA A 86 2.99 -1.55 -2.32
CA ALA A 86 3.06 -0.27 -3.00
C ALA A 86 4.16 -0.28 -4.06
N TRP A 87 4.10 0.63 -5.00
CA TRP A 87 5.25 1.03 -5.81
C TRP A 87 5.92 2.23 -5.16
N ILE A 88 7.24 2.20 -5.08
CA ILE A 88 8.04 3.31 -4.55
C ILE A 88 9.18 3.68 -5.49
N ASN A 89 9.54 4.95 -5.51
CA ASN A 89 10.77 5.45 -6.14
C ASN A 89 11.43 6.45 -5.19
N THR A 90 12.60 6.11 -4.66
CA THR A 90 13.29 6.94 -3.66
C THR A 90 14.80 6.77 -3.75
N VAL A 91 15.53 7.78 -3.28
CA VAL A 91 16.97 7.72 -2.98
C VAL A 91 17.27 7.94 -1.50
N ALA A 92 16.25 8.22 -0.70
CA ALA A 92 16.37 8.57 0.72
C ALA A 92 15.61 7.59 1.62
N GLY A 93 14.39 7.19 1.23
CA GLY A 93 13.54 6.33 2.03
C GLY A 93 12.55 7.08 2.92
N GLY A 94 12.21 6.49 4.07
CA GLY A 94 11.21 6.94 5.01
C GLY A 94 9.98 6.04 5.06
N THR A 95 8.92 6.46 5.76
CA THR A 95 7.71 5.66 5.97
C THR A 95 6.90 5.51 4.69
N VAL A 96 6.60 4.28 4.30
CA VAL A 96 5.73 3.98 3.14
C VAL A 96 4.27 3.94 3.59
N ILE A 97 3.95 3.05 4.55
CA ILE A 97 2.62 2.89 5.13
C ILE A 97 2.78 2.70 6.64
N ALA A 98 1.92 3.33 7.42
CA ALA A 98 1.85 3.11 8.85
C ALA A 98 0.40 3.05 9.35
N LYS A 99 0.15 2.25 10.39
CA LYS A 99 -0.99 2.43 11.28
C LYS A 99 -0.44 2.82 12.64
N SER A 100 -0.62 4.09 12.99
CA SER A 100 -0.11 4.67 14.23
C SER A 100 -1.02 5.78 14.72
N GLU A 101 -0.79 6.27 15.93
CA GLU A 101 -1.43 7.48 16.39
C GLU A 101 -1.11 8.67 15.47
N GLY A 102 -1.95 9.68 15.49
CA GLY A 102 -1.77 10.88 14.67
C GLY A 102 -0.47 11.63 14.99
N PRO A 103 -0.03 12.54 14.11
CA PRO A 103 1.20 13.31 14.29
C PRO A 103 1.29 13.98 15.67
N GLY A 104 2.44 13.80 16.32
CA GLY A 104 2.73 14.39 17.64
C GLY A 104 2.15 13.61 18.82
N THR A 105 1.72 12.39 18.65
CA THR A 105 1.26 11.49 19.71
C THR A 105 2.25 10.34 19.93
N ASP A 106 2.30 9.83 21.15
CA ASP A 106 3.20 8.73 21.55
C ASP A 106 2.33 7.49 21.82
N GLY A 107 2.12 6.67 20.79
CA GLY A 107 1.29 5.47 20.83
C GLY A 107 2.07 4.18 21.06
N GLN A 108 1.40 3.18 21.63
CA GLN A 108 1.94 1.84 21.77
C GLN A 108 1.44 0.97 20.61
N GLY A 109 2.37 0.29 19.93
CA GLY A 109 2.03 -0.74 18.97
C GLY A 109 1.77 -0.30 17.52
N PRO A 110 2.35 0.80 17.03
CA PRO A 110 2.25 1.11 15.61
C PRO A 110 2.77 -0.04 14.77
N LYS A 111 2.22 -0.15 13.56
CA LYS A 111 2.67 -1.05 12.51
C LYS A 111 3.19 -0.19 11.38
N THR A 112 4.48 -0.33 11.03
CA THR A 112 5.10 0.56 10.07
C THR A 112 5.96 -0.19 9.07
N LEU A 113 5.67 -0.01 7.80
CA LEU A 113 6.54 -0.38 6.69
C LEU A 113 7.29 0.87 6.24
N PHE A 114 8.61 0.84 6.25
CA PHE A 114 9.45 1.96 5.88
C PHE A 114 10.72 1.52 5.18
N VAL A 115 11.44 2.46 4.57
CA VAL A 115 12.75 2.24 3.97
C VAL A 115 13.80 2.87 4.85
N SER A 116 14.71 2.06 5.39
CA SER A 116 15.82 2.50 6.23
C SER A 116 17.12 1.87 5.75
N GLY A 117 18.20 2.65 5.66
CA GLY A 117 19.49 2.14 5.15
C GLY A 117 19.42 1.63 3.71
N GLY A 118 18.40 2.00 2.96
CA GLY A 118 18.18 1.61 1.57
C GLY A 118 17.42 0.30 1.37
N VAL A 119 16.95 -0.36 2.42
CA VAL A 119 16.19 -1.61 2.38
C VAL A 119 14.83 -1.45 3.04
N LEU A 120 13.88 -2.33 2.72
CA LEU A 120 12.61 -2.39 3.44
C LEU A 120 12.85 -2.75 4.90
N THR A 121 12.06 -2.15 5.79
CA THR A 121 12.09 -2.45 7.21
C THR A 121 10.66 -2.45 7.75
N TRP A 122 10.36 -3.38 8.63
CA TRP A 122 9.14 -3.46 9.40
C TRP A 122 9.41 -3.10 10.84
N ASP A 123 8.52 -2.31 11.43
CA ASP A 123 8.50 -2.01 12.85
C ASP A 123 7.15 -2.39 13.46
N THR A 124 7.22 -3.10 14.54
CA THR A 124 6.11 -3.24 15.49
C THR A 124 6.52 -2.50 16.74
N GLY A 125 5.93 -1.35 16.96
CA GLY A 125 6.35 -0.43 18.01
C GLY A 125 6.48 -1.10 19.37
N TRP A 126 7.56 -0.78 20.09
CA TRP A 126 7.96 -1.32 21.39
C TRP A 126 8.40 -2.80 21.39
N ILE A 127 8.28 -3.51 20.26
CA ILE A 127 8.69 -4.91 20.16
C ILE A 127 10.07 -5.01 19.51
N ASP A 128 10.17 -4.79 18.21
CA ASP A 128 11.42 -4.90 17.45
C ASP A 128 11.26 -4.37 16.03
N GLN A 129 12.39 -4.32 15.31
CA GLN A 129 12.47 -4.01 13.87
C GLN A 129 13.08 -5.20 13.13
N PHE A 130 12.57 -5.43 11.92
CA PHE A 130 13.09 -6.45 11.03
C PHE A 130 13.31 -5.86 9.64
N GLY A 131 14.48 -6.10 9.06
CA GLY A 131 14.88 -5.51 7.77
C GLY A 131 15.08 -6.55 6.67
N GLY A 132 14.76 -6.16 5.43
CA GLY A 132 15.07 -6.88 4.20
C GLY A 132 16.54 -6.77 3.79
N ILE A 133 16.85 -7.26 2.58
CA ILE A 133 18.22 -7.33 2.04
C ILE A 133 18.32 -6.54 0.73
N ALA A 134 17.27 -6.59 -0.13
CA ALA A 134 17.30 -5.94 -1.42
C ALA A 134 17.31 -4.42 -1.30
N ALA A 135 18.17 -3.77 -2.07
CA ALA A 135 18.21 -2.32 -2.15
C ALA A 135 17.00 -1.80 -2.93
N VAL A 136 16.27 -0.84 -2.34
CA VAL A 136 15.08 -0.22 -2.92
C VAL A 136 15.15 1.32 -2.92
N ALA A 137 16.30 1.88 -2.54
CA ALA A 137 16.53 3.34 -2.49
C ALA A 137 17.61 3.76 -3.48
N ASP A 138 17.50 3.37 -4.73
CA ASP A 138 18.44 3.63 -5.82
C ASP A 138 17.92 4.63 -6.85
N GLY A 139 16.67 5.13 -6.69
CA GLY A 139 16.03 6.07 -7.57
C GLY A 139 15.28 5.44 -8.74
N GLU A 140 15.19 4.11 -8.77
CA GLU A 140 14.33 3.39 -9.70
C GLU A 140 12.99 3.04 -9.05
N TRP A 141 12.02 2.58 -9.83
CA TRP A 141 10.76 2.10 -9.31
C TRP A 141 10.87 0.66 -8.84
N HIS A 142 10.48 0.40 -7.59
CA HIS A 142 10.38 -0.94 -7.02
C HIS A 142 8.97 -1.20 -6.51
N HIS A 143 8.42 -2.37 -6.85
CA HIS A 143 7.25 -2.90 -6.17
C HIS A 143 7.69 -3.49 -4.84
N VAL A 144 7.15 -2.98 -3.75
CA VAL A 144 7.48 -3.41 -2.40
C VAL A 144 6.26 -3.98 -1.71
N GLY A 145 6.44 -5.03 -0.92
CA GLY A 145 5.35 -5.64 -0.17
C GLY A 145 5.81 -6.24 1.14
N VAL A 146 4.88 -6.34 2.08
CA VAL A 146 5.03 -7.07 3.32
C VAL A 146 3.79 -7.94 3.55
N THR A 147 3.99 -9.17 3.98
CA THR A 147 2.93 -10.04 4.51
C THR A 147 3.21 -10.35 5.96
N VAL A 148 2.17 -10.36 6.78
CA VAL A 148 2.22 -10.72 8.19
C VAL A 148 1.15 -11.78 8.46
N GLU A 149 1.59 -12.94 8.94
CA GLU A 149 0.68 -14.01 9.36
C GLU A 149 0.61 -14.06 10.89
N ILE A 150 -0.53 -13.78 11.47
CA ILE A 150 -0.72 -13.78 12.92
C ILE A 150 -0.93 -15.22 13.39
N VAL A 151 0.00 -15.74 14.21
CA VAL A 151 0.06 -17.13 14.66
C VAL A 151 0.43 -17.31 16.15
N ASP A 152 -0.03 -16.41 17.00
CA ASP A 152 0.16 -16.50 18.47
C ASP A 152 1.64 -16.31 18.91
N GLY A 153 2.18 -15.13 18.63
CA GLY A 153 3.39 -14.60 19.27
C GLY A 153 4.73 -14.89 18.58
N ASP A 154 4.73 -15.56 17.43
CA ASP A 154 5.90 -15.78 16.58
C ASP A 154 5.50 -15.62 15.10
N ASP A 155 4.96 -14.43 14.79
CA ASP A 155 4.28 -14.14 13.54
C ASP A 155 5.29 -14.05 12.38
N PRO A 156 5.14 -14.86 11.32
CA PRO A 156 5.95 -14.72 10.11
C PRO A 156 5.74 -13.37 9.43
N ILE A 157 6.84 -12.69 9.12
CA ILE A 157 6.88 -11.47 8.33
C ILE A 157 7.71 -11.74 7.09
N GLN A 158 7.16 -11.50 5.91
CA GLN A 158 7.86 -11.69 4.65
C GLN A 158 7.90 -10.37 3.87
N PHE A 159 9.09 -9.98 3.43
CA PHE A 159 9.27 -8.89 2.48
C PHE A 159 9.34 -9.39 1.06
N TYR A 160 8.75 -8.61 0.16
CA TYR A 160 8.80 -8.83 -1.27
C TYR A 160 9.30 -7.58 -1.97
N VAL A 161 10.23 -7.76 -2.91
CA VAL A 161 10.74 -6.70 -3.78
C VAL A 161 10.59 -7.18 -5.22
N ASP A 162 9.93 -6.37 -6.05
CA ASP A 162 9.65 -6.65 -7.46
C ASP A 162 8.96 -8.00 -7.70
N GLY A 163 8.13 -8.40 -6.72
CA GLY A 163 7.36 -9.65 -6.74
C GLY A 163 8.11 -10.89 -6.24
N GLU A 164 9.38 -10.78 -5.90
CA GLU A 164 10.20 -11.89 -5.39
C GLU A 164 10.35 -11.79 -3.87
N LEU A 165 10.37 -12.94 -3.17
CA LEU A 165 10.62 -12.98 -1.74
C LEU A 165 12.05 -12.48 -1.45
N ASP A 166 12.16 -11.39 -0.69
CA ASP A 166 13.43 -10.80 -0.28
C ASP A 166 13.92 -11.40 1.04
N GLN A 167 13.08 -11.39 2.07
CA GLN A 167 13.47 -11.84 3.40
C GLN A 167 12.27 -12.36 4.20
N LEU A 168 12.52 -13.34 5.07
CA LEU A 168 11.57 -13.88 6.04
C LEU A 168 12.11 -13.65 7.45
N GLY A 169 11.29 -13.13 8.33
CA GLY A 169 11.54 -12.99 9.76
C GLY A 169 10.33 -13.38 10.58
N HIS A 170 10.49 -13.27 11.89
CA HIS A 170 9.43 -13.56 12.86
C HIS A 170 9.45 -12.52 13.97
N MET A 171 8.25 -12.13 14.43
CA MET A 171 8.07 -11.12 15.48
C MET A 171 6.71 -11.34 16.14
N ASN A 172 6.55 -10.92 17.39
CA ASN A 172 5.24 -10.89 18.04
C ASN A 172 4.49 -9.60 17.61
N VAL A 173 3.84 -9.63 16.46
CA VAL A 173 3.23 -8.45 15.85
C VAL A 173 1.95 -8.02 16.59
N ASP A 174 1.21 -8.94 17.18
CA ASP A 174 -0.07 -8.70 17.86
C ASP A 174 0.05 -8.45 19.37
N GLU A 175 1.27 -8.42 19.94
CA GLU A 175 1.46 -8.17 21.39
C GLU A 175 0.91 -6.80 21.81
N PHE A 176 1.10 -5.78 20.98
CA PHE A 176 0.50 -4.46 21.20
C PHE A 176 -0.42 -4.13 20.03
N PRO A 177 -1.73 -4.45 20.18
CA PRO A 177 -2.69 -4.19 19.12
C PRO A 177 -2.87 -2.67 18.91
N PRO A 178 -2.83 -2.19 17.66
CA PRO A 178 -3.26 -0.83 17.37
C PRO A 178 -4.74 -0.68 17.70
N ASN A 179 -5.13 0.49 18.19
CA ASN A 179 -6.53 0.75 18.46
C ASN A 179 -7.25 1.27 17.20
N ASP A 180 -8.58 1.18 17.18
CA ASP A 180 -9.40 1.58 16.03
C ASP A 180 -9.29 3.08 15.69
N ALA A 181 -8.85 3.91 16.65
CA ALA A 181 -8.69 5.34 16.45
C ALA A 181 -7.33 5.73 15.84
N GLU A 182 -6.39 4.78 15.77
CA GLU A 182 -5.12 5.01 15.10
C GLU A 182 -5.31 5.18 13.61
N LEU A 183 -4.56 6.15 13.05
CA LEU A 183 -4.68 6.50 11.64
C LEU A 183 -3.91 5.51 10.77
N VAL A 184 -4.45 5.18 9.59
CA VAL A 184 -3.67 4.61 8.50
C VAL A 184 -3.14 5.76 7.66
N MET A 185 -1.82 5.82 7.53
CA MET A 185 -1.13 6.92 6.84
C MET A 185 -0.20 6.38 5.76
N ILE A 186 -0.07 7.12 4.67
CA ILE A 186 0.89 6.87 3.59
C ILE A 186 1.86 8.05 3.57
N GLY A 187 3.16 7.73 3.59
CA GLY A 187 4.23 8.72 3.58
C GLY A 187 4.63 9.24 4.97
N LEU A 188 3.97 8.82 6.04
CA LEU A 188 4.26 9.28 7.41
C LEU A 188 3.94 8.19 8.44
N ASP A 189 4.79 8.07 9.46
CA ASP A 189 4.47 7.53 10.77
C ASP A 189 4.24 8.71 11.74
N GLY A 190 3.11 8.73 12.42
CA GLY A 190 2.71 9.89 13.22
C GLY A 190 3.34 9.99 14.60
N ARG A 191 4.30 9.11 14.97
CA ARG A 191 4.93 9.14 16.29
C ARG A 191 5.65 10.47 16.57
N ALA A 192 5.59 10.92 17.82
CA ALA A 192 6.11 12.24 18.22
C ALA A 192 7.64 12.37 18.08
N ASP A 193 8.37 11.29 18.20
CA ASP A 193 9.83 11.27 18.17
C ASP A 193 10.41 11.20 16.75
N LEU A 194 9.59 11.01 15.74
CA LEU A 194 9.99 10.85 14.33
C LEU A 194 11.15 9.86 14.15
N GLU A 195 11.15 8.79 14.93
CA GLU A 195 12.12 7.70 14.78
C GLU A 195 12.10 7.16 13.35
N PHE A 196 10.91 7.20 12.71
CA PHE A 196 10.72 6.85 11.32
C PHE A 196 10.48 8.13 10.52
N PRO A 197 11.45 8.57 9.69
CA PRO A 197 11.31 9.82 8.97
C PRO A 197 10.13 9.76 7.97
N PRO A 198 9.51 10.89 7.67
CA PRO A 198 8.58 11.01 6.57
C PRO A 198 9.23 10.55 5.26
N PHE A 199 8.43 9.98 4.38
CA PHE A 199 8.94 9.51 3.09
C PHE A 199 9.44 10.66 2.22
N THR A 200 10.54 10.41 1.51
CA THR A 200 11.06 11.31 0.48
C THR A 200 11.15 10.56 -0.83
N GLY A 201 10.35 10.94 -1.82
CA GLY A 201 10.26 10.26 -3.11
C GLY A 201 8.83 10.10 -3.58
N LEU A 202 8.58 9.11 -4.42
CA LEU A 202 7.29 8.83 -5.04
C LEU A 202 6.69 7.56 -4.46
N ILE A 203 5.38 7.57 -4.18
CA ILE A 203 4.60 6.37 -3.82
C ILE A 203 3.42 6.29 -4.78
N ASP A 204 3.14 5.08 -5.26
CA ASP A 204 2.07 4.77 -6.19
C ASP A 204 1.43 3.42 -5.89
N GLU A 205 0.20 3.19 -6.37
CA GLU A 205 -0.49 1.89 -6.35
C GLU A 205 -0.53 1.21 -4.97
N VAL A 206 -0.90 1.95 -3.92
CA VAL A 206 -0.92 1.42 -2.55
C VAL A 206 -2.11 0.49 -2.35
N GLY A 207 -1.84 -0.75 -1.95
CA GLY A 207 -2.82 -1.79 -1.65
C GLY A 207 -2.71 -2.35 -0.24
N ILE A 208 -3.85 -2.54 0.43
CA ILE A 208 -3.97 -3.17 1.75
C ILE A 208 -4.93 -4.35 1.65
N TYR A 209 -4.52 -5.52 2.15
CA TYR A 209 -5.26 -6.78 2.10
C TYR A 209 -5.52 -7.30 3.52
N ASP A 210 -6.68 -7.92 3.74
CA ASP A 210 -7.07 -8.56 5.01
C ASP A 210 -6.65 -10.03 5.11
N ARG A 211 -5.64 -10.42 4.35
CA ARG A 211 -5.05 -11.76 4.33
C ARG A 211 -3.58 -11.73 3.92
N VAL A 212 -2.90 -12.84 4.15
CA VAL A 212 -1.57 -13.08 3.58
C VAL A 212 -1.70 -13.30 2.07
N LEU A 213 -0.98 -12.51 1.28
CA LEU A 213 -0.77 -12.78 -0.15
C LEU A 213 0.32 -13.82 -0.33
N THR A 214 0.14 -14.70 -1.32
CA THR A 214 1.18 -15.64 -1.74
C THR A 214 2.27 -14.91 -2.56
N GLU A 215 3.43 -15.54 -2.73
CA GLU A 215 4.50 -15.03 -3.60
C GLU A 215 4.00 -14.83 -5.04
N ASP A 216 3.22 -15.77 -5.58
CA ASP A 216 2.62 -15.65 -6.91
C ASP A 216 1.68 -14.43 -7.02
N GLU A 217 0.94 -14.12 -5.97
CA GLU A 217 0.06 -12.94 -5.92
C GLU A 217 0.85 -11.64 -5.77
N MET A 218 1.94 -11.62 -4.99
CA MET A 218 2.85 -10.48 -4.95
C MET A 218 3.53 -10.25 -6.30
N ALA A 219 3.97 -11.32 -6.97
CA ALA A 219 4.50 -11.25 -8.33
C ALA A 219 3.45 -10.76 -9.34
N GLN A 220 2.18 -11.16 -9.17
CA GLN A 220 1.08 -10.67 -9.99
C GLN A 220 0.88 -9.16 -9.80
N ASN A 221 0.91 -8.64 -8.57
CA ASN A 221 0.79 -7.21 -8.27
C ASN A 221 1.97 -6.42 -8.86
N ALA A 222 3.19 -6.92 -8.71
CA ALA A 222 4.38 -6.32 -9.31
C ALA A 222 4.34 -6.29 -10.86
N ALA A 223 3.70 -7.27 -11.47
CA ALA A 223 3.54 -7.34 -12.92
C ALA A 223 2.32 -6.57 -13.44
N ALA A 224 1.46 -6.03 -12.57
CA ALA A 224 0.28 -5.29 -12.97
C ALA A 224 0.68 -4.02 -13.72
N THR A 225 0.07 -3.80 -14.89
CA THR A 225 0.31 -2.62 -15.73
C THR A 225 -0.89 -1.67 -15.76
N THR A 226 -1.94 -2.05 -15.05
CA THR A 226 -3.15 -1.24 -14.85
C THR A 226 -3.61 -1.46 -13.41
N GLY A 227 -4.01 -0.38 -12.75
CA GLY A 227 -4.68 -0.47 -11.45
C GLY A 227 -6.00 -1.28 -11.51
N LEU A 228 -6.81 -1.21 -10.46
CA LEU A 228 -8.12 -1.86 -10.44
C LEU A 228 -8.93 -1.48 -11.67
N ALA A 229 -9.46 -2.48 -12.34
CA ALA A 229 -10.39 -2.27 -13.45
C ALA A 229 -11.56 -1.41 -12.95
N VAL A 230 -11.82 -0.28 -13.64
CA VAL A 230 -13.00 0.53 -13.35
C VAL A 230 -14.21 -0.31 -13.74
N GLU A 231 -14.81 -1.02 -12.80
CA GLU A 231 -16.12 -1.64 -12.98
C GLU A 231 -17.08 -0.51 -13.36
N ALA A 232 -17.54 -0.52 -14.59
CA ALA A 232 -18.61 0.37 -15.04
C ALA A 232 -19.91 -0.05 -14.34
N ARG A 233 -20.05 0.28 -13.05
CA ARG A 233 -21.32 0.11 -12.32
C ARG A 233 -22.44 0.75 -13.14
N GLY A 234 -23.27 -0.10 -13.77
CA GLY A 234 -24.49 0.31 -14.44
C GLY A 234 -24.52 0.23 -15.97
N LYS A 235 -23.52 -0.33 -16.63
CA LYS A 235 -23.68 -0.71 -18.05
C LYS A 235 -24.17 -2.16 -18.11
N THR A 236 -25.50 -2.32 -18.12
CA THR A 236 -26.10 -3.54 -18.69
C THR A 236 -25.51 -3.71 -20.09
N THR A 237 -24.73 -4.76 -20.28
CA THR A 237 -24.28 -5.19 -21.61
C THR A 237 -25.52 -5.49 -22.44
N THR A 238 -25.99 -4.50 -23.19
CA THR A 238 -26.95 -4.74 -24.27
C THR A 238 -26.19 -5.48 -25.34
N THR A 239 -26.26 -6.80 -25.31
CA THR A 239 -25.67 -7.64 -26.35
C THR A 239 -26.39 -7.28 -27.66
N TRP A 240 -25.68 -6.73 -28.62
CA TRP A 240 -26.16 -6.40 -29.96
C TRP A 240 -26.75 -7.63 -30.73
N ALA A 241 -26.64 -8.82 -30.12
CA ALA A 241 -27.23 -10.05 -30.64
C ALA A 241 -28.76 -10.14 -30.53
N SER A 242 -29.39 -9.39 -29.60
CA SER A 242 -30.85 -9.48 -29.40
C SER A 242 -31.65 -8.52 -30.31
N LEU A 243 -31.01 -7.65 -31.08
CA LEU A 243 -31.69 -6.73 -32.00
C LEU A 243 -31.87 -7.26 -33.43
N LYS A 244 -31.39 -8.47 -33.76
CA LYS A 244 -31.51 -9.07 -35.10
C LYS A 244 -32.55 -10.18 -35.23
N SER A 245 -33.28 -10.53 -34.21
CA SER A 245 -34.33 -11.58 -34.26
C SER A 245 -35.78 -11.07 -34.33
N GLY A 246 -36.00 -9.82 -34.66
CA GLY A 246 -37.30 -9.22 -34.83
C GLY A 246 -37.51 -8.67 -36.23
N ARG A 247 -37.56 -9.56 -37.24
CA ARG A 247 -38.22 -9.34 -38.54
C ARG A 247 -38.61 -10.66 -39.15
#